data_4617ec6c1d74201322d2cca026e444db
#
_entry.id   4617ec6c1d74201322d2cca026e444db
#
_cell.length_a   1.000
_cell.length_b   1.000
_cell.length_c   1.000
_cell.angle_alpha   90.00
_cell.angle_beta   90.00
_cell.angle_gamma   90.00
#
_symmetry.space_group_name_H-M   'P 1'
#
loop_
_entity.id
_entity.type
_entity.pdbx_description
1 polymer ?
#
loop_
_entity_poly.entity_id
_entity_poly.type
_entity_poly.pdbx_seq_one_letter_code
_entity_poly.pdbx_strand_id
1 'polypeptide(L)'
;PDTIVAEPTLREALAWMDGHADTGSLGVRMLNVCGESARESRRGVPTPMVAFWKMIGLCERMPAHHRFGHYYMGYLGWNTPAAIEVVSGAFCMLRREALDKVGLLDEDFFMYGEDIDLSRRMHLQYRTMYYPGASIVHLHEAASYKNRRMLLIHIRNIIRYFNKWGWFFDAERKKVNEKILEQLKML
;
A
#
# COMPACT_ATOMS: atom_id res chain seq x y z
N PRO A 1 12.35 5.19 14.43
CA PRO A 1 11.20 4.26 14.29
C PRO A 1 9.95 4.93 14.86
N ASP A 2 8.91 4.97 14.04
CA ASP A 2 7.63 5.62 14.35
C ASP A 2 6.47 4.61 14.40
N THR A 3 6.81 3.31 14.52
CA THR A 3 5.87 2.20 14.55
C THR A 3 6.02 1.40 15.83
N ILE A 4 4.89 1.13 16.52
CA ILE A 4 4.81 0.25 17.68
C ILE A 4 4.10 -1.02 17.25
N VAL A 5 4.78 -2.15 17.40
CA VAL A 5 4.30 -3.49 17.03
C VAL A 5 4.13 -4.31 18.32
N ALA A 6 2.92 -4.78 18.60
CA ALA A 6 2.67 -5.69 19.70
C ALA A 6 3.12 -7.12 19.35
N GLU A 7 3.52 -7.91 20.36
CA GLU A 7 3.95 -9.31 20.15
C GLU A 7 2.92 -10.18 19.41
N PRO A 8 1.61 -10.10 19.72
CA PRO A 8 0.61 -10.88 18.99
C PRO A 8 0.51 -10.56 17.51
N THR A 9 0.80 -9.29 17.11
CA THR A 9 0.72 -8.83 15.72
C THR A 9 1.55 -9.69 14.76
N LEU A 10 2.81 -9.95 15.13
CA LEU A 10 3.72 -10.75 14.29
C LEU A 10 3.24 -12.20 14.17
N ARG A 11 2.79 -12.78 15.27
CA ARG A 11 2.28 -14.16 15.32
C ARG A 11 1.03 -14.32 14.45
N GLU A 12 0.07 -13.41 14.60
CA GLU A 12 -1.18 -13.42 13.83
C GLU A 12 -0.95 -13.19 12.33
N ALA A 13 -0.09 -12.23 11.99
CA ALA A 13 0.27 -11.97 10.60
C ALA A 13 0.99 -13.18 9.95
N LEU A 14 1.91 -13.84 10.69
CA LEU A 14 2.60 -15.02 10.21
C LEU A 14 1.62 -16.18 10.01
N ALA A 15 0.78 -16.48 11.01
CA ALA A 15 -0.22 -17.54 10.92
C ALA A 15 -1.17 -17.35 9.75
N TRP A 16 -1.56 -16.08 9.48
CA TRP A 16 -2.38 -15.75 8.32
C TRP A 16 -1.63 -16.03 7.00
N MET A 17 -0.38 -15.61 6.89
CA MET A 17 0.43 -15.86 5.69
C MET A 17 0.69 -17.35 5.45
N ASP A 18 0.88 -18.12 6.50
CA ASP A 18 1.08 -19.59 6.40
C ASP A 18 -0.14 -20.29 5.80
N GLY A 19 -1.34 -19.78 6.11
CA GLY A 19 -2.60 -20.26 5.52
C GLY A 19 -2.86 -19.78 4.08
N HIS A 20 -2.06 -18.84 3.56
CA HIS A 20 -2.28 -18.19 2.26
C HIS A 20 -0.98 -18.16 1.44
N ALA A 21 -0.61 -19.28 0.86
CA ALA A 21 0.66 -19.46 0.14
C ALA A 21 0.81 -18.57 -1.11
N ASP A 22 -0.30 -18.08 -1.67
CA ASP A 22 -0.33 -17.16 -2.81
C ASP A 22 -0.05 -15.69 -2.42
N THR A 23 0.03 -15.38 -1.11
CA THR A 23 0.33 -14.05 -0.60
C THR A 23 1.84 -13.84 -0.49
N GLY A 24 2.34 -12.86 -1.24
CA GLY A 24 3.76 -12.46 -1.22
C GLY A 24 4.05 -11.33 -0.25
N SER A 25 3.10 -10.41 -0.03
CA SER A 25 3.22 -9.32 0.92
C SER A 25 1.93 -9.08 1.68
N LEU A 26 2.05 -8.80 2.99
CA LEU A 26 0.95 -8.58 3.91
C LEU A 26 1.14 -7.29 4.68
N GLY A 27 0.16 -6.39 4.59
CA GLY A 27 -0.02 -5.24 5.47
C GLY A 27 -1.09 -5.54 6.52
N VAL A 28 -0.98 -4.91 7.68
CA VAL A 28 -1.95 -5.03 8.77
C VAL A 28 -2.67 -3.70 9.00
N ARG A 29 -3.66 -3.70 9.89
CA ARG A 29 -4.33 -2.46 10.29
C ARG A 29 -3.35 -1.52 10.98
N MET A 30 -3.20 -0.32 10.44
CA MET A 30 -2.48 0.76 11.12
C MET A 30 -3.46 1.59 11.93
N LEU A 31 -3.10 1.86 13.18
CA LEU A 31 -3.84 2.74 14.08
C LEU A 31 -3.04 4.03 14.31
N ASN A 32 -3.73 5.13 14.42
CA ASN A 32 -3.13 6.38 14.90
C ASN A 32 -2.99 6.36 16.44
N VAL A 33 -2.45 7.41 17.02
CA VAL A 33 -2.27 7.57 18.49
C VAL A 33 -3.59 7.56 19.27
N CYS A 34 -4.72 7.83 18.61
CA CYS A 34 -6.05 7.79 19.19
C CYS A 34 -6.71 6.40 19.07
N GLY A 35 -6.03 5.41 18.50
CA GLY A 35 -6.57 4.08 18.26
C GLY A 35 -7.50 3.97 17.06
N GLU A 36 -7.59 4.99 16.21
CA GLU A 36 -8.42 4.98 15.01
C GLU A 36 -7.67 4.38 13.82
N SER A 37 -8.38 3.69 12.93
CA SER A 37 -7.78 3.10 11.74
C SER A 37 -7.26 4.18 10.77
N ALA A 38 -5.96 4.13 10.49
CA ALA A 38 -5.30 5.03 9.57
C ALA A 38 -5.55 4.59 8.11
N ARG A 39 -5.90 5.55 7.25
CA ARG A 39 -6.22 5.29 5.83
C ARG A 39 -5.06 4.65 5.07
N GLU A 40 -3.85 4.92 5.48
CA GLU A 40 -2.60 4.39 4.92
C GLU A 40 -2.45 2.87 5.06
N SER A 41 -3.31 2.23 5.87
CA SER A 41 -3.38 0.75 5.97
C SER A 41 -3.68 0.08 4.62
N ARG A 42 -4.37 0.80 3.72
CA ARG A 42 -4.79 0.29 2.41
C ARG A 42 -4.51 1.34 1.36
N ARG A 43 -3.64 1.04 0.43
CA ARG A 43 -3.23 2.01 -0.58
C ARG A 43 -3.38 1.44 -1.99
N GLY A 44 -3.85 2.30 -2.88
CA GLY A 44 -3.85 2.08 -4.32
C GLY A 44 -2.55 2.57 -4.96
N VAL A 45 -2.27 2.04 -6.15
CA VAL A 45 -1.13 2.48 -6.96
C VAL A 45 -1.34 3.94 -7.38
N PRO A 46 -0.39 4.83 -7.12
CA PRO A 46 -0.49 6.20 -7.55
C PRO A 46 -0.44 6.30 -9.08
N THR A 47 -1.31 7.14 -9.61
CA THR A 47 -1.27 7.61 -11.00
C THR A 47 -1.26 9.14 -10.98
N PRO A 48 -0.88 9.82 -12.06
CA PRO A 48 -1.00 11.28 -12.12
C PRO A 48 -2.43 11.75 -11.79
N MET A 49 -3.45 11.03 -12.27
CA MET A 49 -4.84 11.34 -11.99
C MET A 49 -5.24 11.10 -10.53
N VAL A 50 -4.82 9.96 -9.95
CA VAL A 50 -5.06 9.65 -8.52
C VAL A 50 -4.36 10.65 -7.62
N ALA A 51 -3.13 11.04 -7.96
CA ALA A 51 -2.39 12.10 -7.25
C ALA A 51 -3.11 13.46 -7.35
N PHE A 52 -3.65 13.78 -8.52
CA PHE A 52 -4.46 14.98 -8.72
C PHE A 52 -5.74 14.99 -7.86
N TRP A 53 -6.50 13.87 -7.83
CA TRP A 53 -7.69 13.76 -6.97
C TRP A 53 -7.35 13.91 -5.49
N LYS A 54 -6.22 13.36 -5.05
CA LYS A 54 -5.73 13.54 -3.68
C LYS A 54 -5.39 15.01 -3.41
N MET A 55 -4.68 15.66 -4.32
CA MET A 55 -4.25 17.05 -4.16
C MET A 55 -5.43 18.03 -4.02
N ILE A 56 -6.54 17.80 -4.72
CA ILE A 56 -7.75 18.63 -4.60
C ILE A 56 -8.72 18.18 -3.49
N GLY A 57 -8.31 17.20 -2.65
CA GLY A 57 -9.10 16.71 -1.50
C GLY A 57 -10.31 15.85 -1.88
N LEU A 58 -10.36 15.34 -3.10
CA LEU A 58 -11.51 14.54 -3.56
C LEU A 58 -11.48 13.11 -2.97
N CYS A 59 -10.30 12.58 -2.68
CA CYS A 59 -10.12 11.30 -2.01
C CYS A 59 -10.75 11.29 -0.60
N GLU A 60 -10.66 12.40 0.10
CA GLU A 60 -11.18 12.57 1.46
C GLU A 60 -12.70 12.80 1.45
N ARG A 61 -13.22 13.50 0.44
CA ARG A 61 -14.64 13.81 0.32
C ARG A 61 -15.48 12.63 -0.20
N MET A 62 -14.88 11.78 -1.03
CA MET A 62 -15.56 10.65 -1.68
C MET A 62 -14.77 9.35 -1.50
N PRO A 63 -14.47 8.91 -0.26
CA PRO A 63 -13.58 7.78 0.00
C PRO A 63 -14.14 6.45 -0.55
N ALA A 64 -15.45 6.26 -0.56
CA ALA A 64 -16.10 5.06 -1.08
C ALA A 64 -16.20 5.01 -2.61
N HIS A 65 -15.90 6.11 -3.31
CA HIS A 65 -15.98 6.15 -4.76
C HIS A 65 -14.73 5.49 -5.39
N HIS A 66 -14.90 4.46 -6.23
CA HIS A 66 -13.79 3.68 -6.81
C HIS A 66 -12.72 4.54 -7.51
N ARG A 67 -13.11 5.58 -8.22
CA ARG A 67 -12.18 6.45 -8.94
C ARG A 67 -11.52 7.48 -8.05
N PHE A 68 -12.28 8.13 -7.17
CA PHE A 68 -11.79 9.26 -6.37
C PHE A 68 -11.16 8.80 -5.05
N GLY A 69 -11.73 7.79 -4.40
CA GLY A 69 -11.21 7.18 -3.17
C GLY A 69 -10.08 6.16 -3.39
N HIS A 70 -9.64 5.97 -4.63
CA HIS A 70 -8.69 4.91 -5.01
C HIS A 70 -7.34 5.00 -4.28
N TYR A 71 -6.85 6.20 -4.00
CA TYR A 71 -5.56 6.37 -3.33
C TYR A 71 -5.48 5.65 -1.98
N TYR A 72 -6.55 5.66 -1.21
CA TYR A 72 -6.67 4.97 0.08
C TYR A 72 -7.56 3.74 0.02
N MET A 73 -8.02 3.36 -1.17
CA MET A 73 -8.94 2.24 -1.39
C MET A 73 -10.11 2.25 -0.39
N GLY A 74 -10.68 3.43 -0.16
CA GLY A 74 -11.70 3.68 0.88
C GLY A 74 -13.03 2.94 0.68
N TYR A 75 -13.22 2.34 -0.49
CA TYR A 75 -14.33 1.44 -0.81
C TYR A 75 -14.16 0.02 -0.24
N LEU A 76 -12.97 -0.36 0.26
CA LEU A 76 -12.75 -1.63 0.94
C LEU A 76 -13.21 -1.56 2.40
N GLY A 77 -13.74 -2.67 2.91
CA GLY A 77 -14.11 -2.81 4.32
C GLY A 77 -12.88 -2.77 5.25
N TRP A 78 -13.07 -2.23 6.46
CA TRP A 78 -12.00 -2.18 7.47
C TRP A 78 -11.76 -3.51 8.19
N ASN A 79 -12.79 -4.36 8.27
CA ASN A 79 -12.80 -5.54 9.13
C ASN A 79 -12.67 -6.85 8.36
N THR A 80 -12.49 -6.80 7.05
CA THR A 80 -12.33 -7.97 6.19
C THR A 80 -10.97 -7.97 5.51
N PRO A 81 -10.27 -9.11 5.44
CA PRO A 81 -9.08 -9.24 4.62
C PRO A 81 -9.40 -8.88 3.15
N ALA A 82 -8.51 -8.15 2.52
CA ALA A 82 -8.72 -7.71 1.14
C ALA A 82 -7.41 -7.64 0.37
N ALA A 83 -7.46 -7.90 -0.94
CA ALA A 83 -6.34 -7.57 -1.79
C ALA A 83 -6.24 -6.04 -1.92
N ILE A 84 -5.02 -5.54 -1.77
CA ILE A 84 -4.70 -4.13 -1.93
C ILE A 84 -3.56 -3.98 -2.94
N GLU A 85 -3.42 -2.79 -3.49
CA GLU A 85 -2.40 -2.58 -4.53
C GLU A 85 -1.02 -2.32 -3.93
N VAL A 86 -0.95 -1.66 -2.78
CA VAL A 86 0.31 -1.27 -2.14
C VAL A 86 0.24 -1.53 -0.64
N VAL A 87 1.19 -2.32 -0.13
CA VAL A 87 1.45 -2.43 1.31
C VAL A 87 2.38 -1.30 1.73
N SER A 88 2.07 -0.66 2.86
CA SER A 88 2.89 0.43 3.40
C SER A 88 4.18 -0.09 4.01
N GLY A 89 5.29 0.64 3.77
CA GLY A 89 6.59 0.38 4.41
C GLY A 89 6.59 0.52 5.94
N ALA A 90 5.54 1.11 6.54
CA ALA A 90 5.40 1.18 8.01
C ALA A 90 5.24 -0.21 8.65
N PHE A 91 4.59 -1.15 7.95
CA PHE A 91 4.56 -2.58 8.28
C PHE A 91 4.33 -3.38 7.00
N CYS A 92 5.28 -4.23 6.67
CA CYS A 92 5.17 -5.11 5.51
C CYS A 92 5.80 -6.45 5.85
N MET A 93 4.97 -7.49 6.02
CA MET A 93 5.46 -8.86 6.14
C MET A 93 5.61 -9.46 4.75
N LEU A 94 6.80 -9.94 4.43
CA LEU A 94 7.17 -10.40 3.10
C LEU A 94 7.51 -11.89 3.11
N ARG A 95 6.99 -12.62 2.13
CA ARG A 95 7.35 -14.02 1.91
C ARG A 95 8.72 -14.10 1.25
N ARG A 96 9.61 -14.89 1.84
CA ARG A 96 10.99 -15.02 1.35
C ARG A 96 11.04 -15.53 -0.09
N GLU A 97 10.28 -16.56 -0.40
CA GLU A 97 10.22 -17.15 -1.75
C GLU A 97 9.67 -16.15 -2.79
N ALA A 98 8.83 -15.21 -2.36
CA ALA A 98 8.36 -14.15 -3.23
C ALA A 98 9.48 -13.14 -3.51
N LEU A 99 10.23 -12.73 -2.48
CA LEU A 99 11.38 -11.84 -2.66
C LEU A 99 12.47 -12.44 -3.54
N ASP A 100 12.74 -13.73 -3.41
CA ASP A 100 13.73 -14.44 -4.24
C ASP A 100 13.36 -14.40 -5.73
N LYS A 101 12.07 -14.27 -6.06
CA LYS A 101 11.57 -14.16 -7.44
C LYS A 101 11.45 -12.73 -7.95
N VAL A 102 10.94 -11.80 -7.12
CA VAL A 102 10.65 -10.43 -7.57
C VAL A 102 11.77 -9.44 -7.23
N GLY A 103 12.75 -9.87 -6.43
CA GLY A 103 13.86 -9.05 -5.94
C GLY A 103 13.52 -8.25 -4.70
N LEU A 104 14.55 -7.68 -4.08
CA LEU A 104 14.47 -6.85 -2.89
C LEU A 104 13.97 -5.43 -3.23
N LEU A 105 13.98 -4.52 -2.23
CA LEU A 105 13.73 -3.11 -2.45
C LEU A 105 14.71 -2.53 -3.48
N ASP A 106 14.20 -1.68 -4.36
CA ASP A 106 15.00 -0.99 -5.38
C ASP A 106 15.73 0.19 -4.71
N GLU A 107 17.06 0.10 -4.62
CA GLU A 107 17.94 1.08 -3.95
C GLU A 107 17.91 2.46 -4.61
N ASP A 108 17.40 2.56 -5.82
CA ASP A 108 17.16 3.83 -6.48
C ASP A 108 16.11 4.69 -5.75
N PHE A 109 15.25 4.08 -4.94
CA PHE A 109 14.28 4.78 -4.10
C PHE A 109 14.83 4.93 -2.68
N PHE A 110 15.43 6.06 -2.35
CA PHE A 110 15.90 6.33 -0.99
C PHE A 110 14.77 6.36 0.04
N MET A 111 13.62 6.95 -0.31
CA MET A 111 12.44 7.10 0.56
C MET A 111 11.23 7.50 -0.30
N TYR A 112 10.03 7.00 0.01
CA TYR A 112 8.80 7.24 -0.76
C TYR A 112 8.82 6.64 -2.18
N GLY A 113 8.29 5.49 -2.34
CA GLY A 113 8.13 4.81 -3.62
C GLY A 113 8.74 3.41 -3.67
N GLU A 114 9.62 3.07 -2.75
CA GLU A 114 10.20 1.74 -2.58
C GLU A 114 9.14 0.68 -2.29
N ASP A 115 8.18 1.02 -1.44
CA ASP A 115 7.04 0.15 -1.07
C ASP A 115 6.06 -0.01 -2.23
N ILE A 116 5.84 1.05 -3.01
CA ILE A 116 5.00 1.03 -4.21
C ILE A 116 5.64 0.14 -5.29
N ASP A 117 6.94 0.34 -5.55
CA ASP A 117 7.69 -0.45 -6.53
C ASP A 117 7.70 -1.94 -6.18
N LEU A 118 8.03 -2.27 -4.92
CA LEU A 118 8.03 -3.65 -4.46
C LEU A 118 6.63 -4.29 -4.57
N SER A 119 5.59 -3.58 -4.14
CA SER A 119 4.21 -4.07 -4.23
C SER A 119 3.81 -4.34 -5.68
N ARG A 120 4.21 -3.50 -6.62
CA ARG A 120 3.96 -3.70 -8.05
C ARG A 120 4.65 -4.94 -8.59
N ARG A 121 5.94 -5.12 -8.27
CA ARG A 121 6.67 -6.34 -8.68
C ARG A 121 6.05 -7.59 -8.05
N MET A 122 5.56 -7.48 -6.81
CA MET A 122 4.87 -8.56 -6.12
C MET A 122 3.61 -9.01 -6.87
N HIS A 123 2.80 -8.08 -7.39
CA HIS A 123 1.59 -8.38 -8.16
C HIS A 123 1.82 -9.17 -9.45
N LEU A 124 3.04 -9.25 -9.96
CA LEU A 124 3.33 -10.04 -11.16
C LEU A 124 3.14 -11.55 -10.92
N GLN A 125 3.38 -12.02 -9.69
CA GLN A 125 3.39 -13.44 -9.35
C GLN A 125 2.61 -13.82 -8.09
N TYR A 126 2.39 -12.86 -7.18
CA TYR A 126 1.79 -13.07 -5.86
C TYR A 126 0.67 -12.07 -5.60
N ARG A 127 -0.07 -12.30 -4.51
CA ARG A 127 -1.05 -11.34 -4.00
C ARG A 127 -0.41 -10.43 -2.96
N THR A 128 -0.89 -9.20 -2.93
CA THR A 128 -0.59 -8.20 -1.91
C THR A 128 -1.86 -8.00 -1.10
N MET A 129 -1.80 -8.25 0.22
CA MET A 129 -3.00 -8.36 1.04
C MET A 129 -3.00 -7.40 2.22
N TYR A 130 -4.18 -6.97 2.61
CA TYR A 130 -4.49 -6.31 3.87
C TYR A 130 -5.15 -7.30 4.81
N TYR A 131 -4.63 -7.42 6.04
CA TYR A 131 -5.19 -8.28 7.09
C TYR A 131 -5.56 -7.45 8.32
N PRO A 132 -6.86 -7.30 8.64
CA PRO A 132 -7.33 -6.50 9.77
C PRO A 132 -7.26 -7.21 11.13
N GLY A 133 -7.01 -8.53 11.18
CA GLY A 133 -6.92 -9.30 12.43
C GLY A 133 -5.71 -8.93 13.28
N ALA A 134 -4.66 -8.38 12.66
CA ALA A 134 -3.49 -7.84 13.34
C ALA A 134 -3.41 -6.32 13.17
N SER A 135 -2.79 -5.62 14.13
CA SER A 135 -2.66 -4.16 14.07
C SER A 135 -1.34 -3.65 14.63
N ILE A 136 -0.93 -2.47 14.18
CA ILE A 136 0.20 -1.69 14.69
C ILE A 136 -0.27 -0.29 15.04
N VAL A 137 0.47 0.42 15.89
CA VAL A 137 0.32 1.87 16.07
C VAL A 137 1.43 2.56 15.28
N HIS A 138 1.05 3.46 14.37
CA HIS A 138 1.97 4.22 13.54
C HIS A 138 1.88 5.71 13.85
N LEU A 139 2.98 6.28 14.33
CA LEU A 139 3.11 7.69 14.70
C LEU A 139 3.41 8.54 13.45
N HIS A 140 2.45 8.55 12.51
CA HIS A 140 2.64 9.18 11.20
C HIS A 140 2.97 10.67 11.30
N GLU A 141 4.23 11.05 11.05
CA GLU A 141 4.68 12.45 11.15
C GLU A 141 4.40 13.31 9.91
N ALA A 142 4.03 12.69 8.78
CA ALA A 142 3.82 13.36 7.49
C ALA A 142 4.97 14.32 7.10
N ALA A 143 6.22 13.86 7.27
CA ALA A 143 7.44 14.67 7.17
C ALA A 143 7.60 15.39 5.83
N SER A 144 7.09 14.82 4.72
CA SER A 144 7.16 15.45 3.39
C SER A 144 6.34 16.75 3.30
N TYR A 145 5.32 16.93 4.14
CA TYR A 145 4.54 18.17 4.18
C TYR A 145 5.19 19.24 5.07
N LYS A 146 6.08 18.84 5.99
CA LYS A 146 6.72 19.73 6.96
C LYS A 146 8.13 20.18 6.55
N ASN A 147 8.80 19.43 5.65
CA ASN A 147 10.20 19.65 5.30
C ASN A 147 10.39 19.71 3.78
N ARG A 148 10.88 20.85 3.28
CA ARG A 148 11.13 21.07 1.83
C ARG A 148 12.08 20.03 1.21
N ARG A 149 13.11 19.60 1.95
CA ARG A 149 14.04 18.56 1.47
C ARG A 149 13.32 17.23 1.26
N MET A 150 12.47 16.83 2.22
CA MET A 150 11.67 15.61 2.13
C MET A 150 10.64 15.69 1.00
N LEU A 151 10.05 16.87 0.78
CA LEU A 151 9.15 17.10 -0.36
C LEU A 151 9.88 16.92 -1.71
N LEU A 152 11.09 17.46 -1.85
CA LEU A 152 11.88 17.30 -3.08
C LEU A 152 12.28 15.83 -3.32
N ILE A 153 12.64 15.08 -2.26
CA ILE A 153 12.90 13.64 -2.35
C ILE A 153 11.63 12.91 -2.82
N HIS A 154 10.47 13.23 -2.24
CA HIS A 154 9.19 12.64 -2.62
C HIS A 154 8.86 12.92 -4.10
N ILE A 155 8.97 14.17 -4.55
CA ILE A 155 8.74 14.54 -5.97
C ILE A 155 9.69 13.80 -6.89
N ARG A 156 10.99 13.76 -6.56
CA ARG A 156 12.00 13.06 -7.37
C ARG A 156 11.67 11.57 -7.51
N ASN A 157 11.29 10.93 -6.40
CA ASN A 157 11.01 9.51 -6.40
C ASN A 157 9.68 9.16 -7.06
N ILE A 158 8.66 10.03 -6.99
CA ILE A 158 7.42 9.81 -7.75
C ILE A 158 7.65 9.98 -9.26
N ILE A 159 8.49 10.91 -9.68
CA ILE A 159 8.90 11.05 -11.09
C ILE A 159 9.65 9.79 -11.53
N ARG A 160 10.61 9.30 -10.74
CA ARG A 160 11.34 8.05 -11.01
C ARG A 160 10.39 6.86 -11.13
N TYR A 161 9.42 6.76 -10.22
CA TYR A 161 8.38 5.73 -10.27
C TYR A 161 7.61 5.76 -11.58
N PHE A 162 7.13 6.94 -12.01
CA PHE A 162 6.40 7.05 -13.27
C PHE A 162 7.28 6.80 -14.50
N ASN A 163 8.56 7.17 -14.46
CA ASN A 163 9.50 6.86 -15.54
C ASN A 163 9.77 5.35 -15.66
N LYS A 164 9.77 4.62 -14.54
CA LYS A 164 9.95 3.17 -14.50
C LYS A 164 8.69 2.42 -14.97
N TRP A 165 7.51 2.85 -14.51
CA TRP A 165 6.26 2.10 -14.66
C TRP A 165 5.27 2.68 -15.66
N GLY A 166 5.55 3.85 -16.18
CA GLY A 166 4.66 4.58 -17.09
C GLY A 166 3.79 5.64 -16.41
N TRP A 167 3.60 6.75 -17.12
CA TRP A 167 2.82 7.88 -16.63
C TRP A 167 1.31 7.66 -16.82
N PHE A 168 0.89 7.34 -18.03
CA PHE A 168 -0.52 7.26 -18.41
C PHE A 168 -0.93 5.87 -18.89
N PHE A 169 -0.05 5.18 -19.62
CA PHE A 169 -0.31 3.87 -20.18
C PHE A 169 0.44 2.81 -19.38
N ASP A 170 -0.32 1.99 -18.64
CA ASP A 170 0.22 0.96 -17.75
C ASP A 170 -0.73 -0.24 -17.74
N ALA A 171 -0.42 -1.21 -18.60
CA ALA A 171 -1.24 -2.40 -18.79
C ALA A 171 -1.25 -3.33 -17.56
N GLU A 172 -0.14 -3.38 -16.83
CA GLU A 172 -0.04 -4.21 -15.63
C GLU A 172 -0.90 -3.65 -14.49
N ARG A 173 -0.85 -2.34 -14.27
CA ARG A 173 -1.72 -1.66 -13.31
C ARG A 173 -3.20 -1.91 -13.65
N LYS A 174 -3.58 -1.82 -14.92
CA LYS A 174 -4.96 -2.09 -15.33
C LYS A 174 -5.40 -3.50 -14.94
N LYS A 175 -4.56 -4.52 -15.17
CA LYS A 175 -4.84 -5.90 -14.78
C LYS A 175 -4.98 -6.08 -13.27
N VAL A 176 -4.11 -5.41 -12.48
CA VAL A 176 -4.17 -5.46 -11.00
C VAL A 176 -5.46 -4.83 -10.50
N ASN A 177 -5.82 -3.65 -11.00
CA ASN A 177 -7.06 -2.97 -10.64
C ASN A 177 -8.30 -3.80 -10.98
N GLU A 178 -8.34 -4.42 -12.16
CA GLU A 178 -9.43 -5.30 -12.58
C GLU A 178 -9.59 -6.47 -11.62
N LYS A 179 -8.50 -7.18 -11.28
CA LYS A 179 -8.52 -8.29 -10.32
C LYS A 179 -9.05 -7.88 -8.93
N ILE A 180 -8.64 -6.70 -8.44
CA ILE A 180 -9.08 -6.20 -7.14
C ILE A 180 -10.57 -5.82 -7.18
N LEU A 181 -11.03 -5.19 -8.26
CA LEU A 181 -12.43 -4.83 -8.43
C LEU A 181 -13.33 -6.07 -8.59
N GLU A 182 -12.84 -7.14 -9.21
CA GLU A 182 -13.56 -8.41 -9.30
C GLU A 182 -13.78 -9.03 -7.92
N GLN A 183 -12.81 -8.96 -7.01
CA GLN A 183 -12.98 -9.45 -5.64
C GLN A 183 -14.09 -8.71 -4.89
N LEU A 184 -14.29 -7.41 -5.17
CA LEU A 184 -15.37 -6.63 -4.55
C LEU A 184 -16.77 -7.05 -5.01
N LYS A 185 -16.88 -7.67 -6.17
CA LYS A 185 -18.18 -8.18 -6.68
C LYS A 185 -18.56 -9.54 -6.08
N MET A 186 -17.60 -10.22 -5.44
CA MET A 186 -17.80 -11.54 -4.82
C MET A 186 -18.01 -11.45 -3.31
N LEU A 187 -17.85 -10.26 -2.73
CA LEU A 187 -18.13 -9.94 -1.31
C LEU A 187 -19.51 -9.30 -1.17
#